data_46b2fb4c66290ddcb39e382aea4aaa9b
#
_entry.id   46b2fb4c66290ddcb39e382aea4aaa9b
#
_cell.length_a   1.000
_cell.length_b   1.000
_cell.length_c   1.000
_cell.angle_alpha   90.00
_cell.angle_beta   90.00
_cell.angle_gamma   90.00
#
_symmetry.space_group_name_H-M   'P 1'
#
loop_
_entity.id
_entity.type
_entity.pdbx_description
1 polymer ?
#
loop_
_entity_poly.entity_id
_entity_poly.type
_entity_poly.pdbx_seq_one_letter_code
_entity_poly.pdbx_strand_id
1 'polypeptide(L)'
;MFTGIVQGTAKVVSIDEKPNFRTHVVELPEYMLDGIETGASIAHNGCCLTVTEINGNKISFDLMKETLRITNLGELVVGDTVNVERAAKFSDEIGGHLMSGHIMTTAEVAKIVTSENNRQIWFKMQDPSLMKYILYKGFIGIDGISLTVGEVTPTRFCVHLIPETLQRTTLGSKKLGHRVNIEIDPQTQAVVDTVERVLAAKEAAIIKAVEEE
;
A
#
# COMPACT_ATOMS: atom_id res chain seq x y z
N MET A 1 11.58 -0.29 -4.98
CA MET A 1 10.83 -1.53 -5.31
C MET A 1 10.77 -2.39 -4.08
N PHE A 2 9.64 -3.04 -3.86
CA PHE A 2 9.34 -3.90 -2.71
C PHE A 2 8.73 -5.22 -3.21
N THR A 3 8.64 -6.21 -2.33
CA THR A 3 8.09 -7.54 -2.66
C THR A 3 6.66 -7.72 -2.15
N GLY A 4 6.23 -6.83 -1.24
CA GLY A 4 4.97 -6.97 -0.52
C GLY A 4 4.99 -8.04 0.57
N ILE A 5 6.18 -8.49 0.94
CA ILE A 5 6.38 -9.37 2.10
C ILE A 5 6.87 -8.48 3.26
N VAL A 6 5.95 -8.15 4.15
CA VAL A 6 6.25 -7.34 5.34
C VAL A 6 7.33 -8.04 6.16
N GLN A 7 8.44 -7.34 6.37
CA GLN A 7 9.59 -7.89 7.11
C GLN A 7 9.42 -7.75 8.63
N GLY A 8 8.57 -6.82 9.07
CA GLY A 8 8.28 -6.60 10.48
C GLY A 8 7.33 -5.44 10.69
N THR A 9 7.16 -5.08 11.95
CA THR A 9 6.41 -3.88 12.34
C THR A 9 7.33 -2.94 13.12
N ALA A 10 7.13 -1.63 12.96
CA ALA A 10 7.87 -0.60 13.65
C ALA A 10 6.92 0.33 14.41
N LYS A 11 7.34 0.76 15.61
CA LYS A 11 6.57 1.69 16.44
C LYS A 11 6.93 3.12 16.08
N VAL A 12 5.96 3.98 15.90
CA VAL A 12 6.14 5.43 15.77
C VAL A 12 6.48 5.98 17.16
N VAL A 13 7.70 6.49 17.33
CA VAL A 13 8.21 6.96 18.63
C VAL A 13 8.25 8.48 18.75
N SER A 14 8.25 9.20 17.61
CA SER A 14 8.15 10.66 17.56
C SER A 14 7.53 11.12 16.27
N ILE A 15 6.81 12.23 16.32
CA ILE A 15 6.29 12.95 15.16
C ILE A 15 6.60 14.43 15.38
N ASP A 16 7.38 15.04 14.48
CA ASP A 16 7.55 16.50 14.37
C ASP A 16 6.64 16.99 13.26
N GLU A 17 5.72 17.91 13.62
CA GLU A 17 4.70 18.39 12.70
C GLU A 17 4.95 19.85 12.31
N LYS A 18 5.02 20.09 11.00
CA LYS A 18 5.11 21.43 10.39
C LYS A 18 3.98 21.61 9.37
N PRO A 19 3.65 22.83 8.95
CA PRO A 19 2.61 23.03 7.94
C PRO A 19 2.89 22.22 6.67
N ASN A 20 1.98 21.27 6.33
CA ASN A 20 2.06 20.39 5.16
C ASN A 20 3.27 19.43 5.14
N PHE A 21 3.83 19.13 6.31
CA PHE A 21 5.03 18.31 6.43
C PHE A 21 5.09 17.65 7.80
N ARG A 22 5.50 16.39 7.85
CA ARG A 22 5.79 15.67 9.10
C ARG A 22 7.10 14.93 9.00
N THR A 23 7.87 14.90 10.07
CA THR A 23 8.95 13.94 10.25
C THR A 23 8.49 12.87 11.21
N HIS A 24 8.40 11.63 10.76
CA HIS A 24 8.15 10.47 11.60
C HIS A 24 9.46 9.82 12.01
N VAL A 25 9.60 9.52 13.29
CA VAL A 25 10.68 8.68 13.80
C VAL A 25 10.06 7.34 14.20
N VAL A 26 10.56 6.26 13.62
CA VAL A 26 10.12 4.90 13.95
C VAL A 26 11.25 4.09 14.55
N GLU A 27 10.90 3.19 15.44
CA GLU A 27 11.83 2.23 16.03
C GLU A 27 11.81 0.94 15.21
N LEU A 28 12.85 0.75 14.38
CA LEU A 28 12.98 -0.44 13.55
C LEU A 28 13.46 -1.65 14.37
N PRO A 29 12.98 -2.86 14.01
CA PRO A 29 13.55 -4.10 14.55
C PRO A 29 15.07 -4.19 14.27
N GLU A 30 15.83 -4.74 15.20
CA GLU A 30 17.29 -4.77 15.14
C GLU A 30 17.81 -5.49 13.88
N TYR A 31 17.15 -6.57 13.47
CA TYR A 31 17.50 -7.32 12.25
C TYR A 31 17.29 -6.54 10.93
N MET A 32 16.62 -5.40 10.96
CA MET A 32 16.44 -4.52 9.79
C MET A 32 17.49 -3.42 9.70
N LEU A 33 18.39 -3.30 10.68
CA LEU A 33 19.35 -2.19 10.75
C LEU A 33 20.65 -2.47 9.97
N ASP A 34 20.96 -3.73 9.69
CA ASP A 34 22.21 -4.09 9.02
C ASP A 34 22.31 -3.42 7.65
N GLY A 35 23.41 -2.66 7.45
CA GLY A 35 23.66 -1.94 6.20
C GLY A 35 22.59 -0.89 5.84
N ILE A 36 21.87 -0.34 6.82
CA ILE A 36 20.96 0.80 6.57
C ILE A 36 21.78 2.08 6.44
N GLU A 37 21.45 2.89 5.44
CA GLU A 37 22.11 4.17 5.16
C GLU A 37 21.08 5.27 4.96
N THR A 38 21.45 6.51 5.20
CA THR A 38 20.67 7.68 4.81
C THR A 38 20.46 7.68 3.29
N GLY A 39 19.24 7.93 2.85
CA GLY A 39 18.84 7.79 1.44
C GLY A 39 18.27 6.41 1.08
N ALA A 40 18.38 5.41 1.94
CA ALA A 40 17.75 4.11 1.71
C ALA A 40 16.21 4.24 1.71
N SER A 41 15.53 3.36 0.97
CA SER A 41 14.07 3.29 0.93
C SER A 41 13.55 2.21 1.87
N ILE A 42 12.57 2.58 2.70
CA ILE A 42 11.81 1.65 3.55
C ILE A 42 10.33 1.96 3.37
N ALA A 43 9.52 0.94 3.09
CA ALA A 43 8.08 1.10 3.02
C ALA A 43 7.47 1.14 4.43
N HIS A 44 6.58 2.11 4.67
CA HIS A 44 5.73 2.20 5.87
C HIS A 44 4.27 2.03 5.45
N ASN A 45 3.61 1.01 5.95
CA ASN A 45 2.28 0.62 5.46
C ASN A 45 2.21 0.67 3.92
N GLY A 46 3.27 0.17 3.26
CA GLY A 46 3.40 0.13 1.80
C GLY A 46 3.85 1.43 1.13
N CYS A 47 3.85 2.57 1.83
CA CYS A 47 4.33 3.84 1.28
C CYS A 47 5.86 3.89 1.33
N CYS A 48 6.50 4.03 0.17
CA CYS A 48 7.95 4.20 0.06
C CYS A 48 8.39 5.52 0.68
N LEU A 49 9.21 5.46 1.72
CA LEU A 49 9.81 6.62 2.38
C LEU A 49 11.33 6.51 2.36
N THR A 50 11.99 7.67 2.37
CA THR A 50 13.45 7.76 2.37
C THR A 50 13.97 8.00 3.79
N VAL A 51 14.96 7.24 4.19
CA VAL A 51 15.69 7.45 5.45
C VAL A 51 16.40 8.79 5.42
N THR A 52 16.08 9.68 6.36
CA THR A 52 16.71 11.01 6.48
C THR A 52 17.73 11.11 7.61
N GLU A 53 17.52 10.36 8.70
CA GLU A 53 18.44 10.31 9.83
C GLU A 53 18.42 8.93 10.50
N ILE A 54 19.56 8.52 11.02
CA ILE A 54 19.75 7.25 11.73
C ILE A 54 20.32 7.55 13.11
N ASN A 55 19.59 7.16 14.17
CA ASN A 55 20.05 7.27 15.55
C ASN A 55 19.79 5.94 16.28
N GLY A 56 20.78 5.04 16.19
CA GLY A 56 20.63 3.67 16.64
C GLY A 56 19.52 2.95 15.86
N ASN A 57 18.49 2.46 16.56
CA ASN A 57 17.33 1.82 15.95
C ASN A 57 16.16 2.80 15.64
N LYS A 58 16.34 4.08 15.94
CA LYS A 58 15.38 5.14 15.65
C LYS A 58 15.73 5.78 14.33
N ILE A 59 14.85 5.63 13.37
CA ILE A 59 15.06 6.05 11.97
C ILE A 59 14.02 7.11 11.64
N SER A 60 14.49 8.23 11.06
CA SER A 60 13.64 9.36 10.68
C SER A 60 13.27 9.34 9.20
N PHE A 61 12.06 9.77 8.91
CA PHE A 61 11.48 9.84 7.56
C PHE A 61 10.65 11.11 7.42
N ASP A 62 10.80 11.79 6.29
CA ASP A 62 10.06 12.98 5.97
C ASP A 62 8.86 12.67 5.06
N LEU A 63 7.69 13.17 5.45
CA LEU A 63 6.42 12.98 4.75
C LEU A 63 5.90 14.33 4.25
N MET A 64 5.81 14.44 2.93
CA MET A 64 5.28 15.63 2.25
C MET A 64 3.75 15.67 2.31
N LYS A 65 3.18 16.84 2.05
CA LYS A 65 1.73 17.09 2.04
C LYS A 65 0.94 16.02 1.27
N GLU A 66 1.40 15.64 0.09
CA GLU A 66 0.69 14.66 -0.75
C GLU A 66 0.68 13.28 -0.09
N THR A 67 1.80 12.82 0.45
CA THR A 67 1.88 11.57 1.21
C THR A 67 0.92 11.57 2.39
N LEU A 68 0.88 12.66 3.15
CA LEU A 68 -0.03 12.78 4.31
C LEU A 68 -1.51 12.77 3.89
N ARG A 69 -1.82 13.29 2.70
CA ARG A 69 -3.18 13.39 2.17
C ARG A 69 -3.73 12.07 1.66
N ILE A 70 -2.92 11.32 0.89
CA ILE A 70 -3.38 10.11 0.18
C ILE A 70 -3.18 8.82 0.95
N THR A 71 -2.40 8.83 2.05
CA THR A 71 -2.10 7.65 2.85
C THR A 71 -2.70 7.73 4.25
N ASN A 72 -2.75 6.58 4.95
CA ASN A 72 -3.10 6.55 6.36
C ASN A 72 -1.97 7.04 7.29
N LEU A 73 -0.79 7.38 6.74
CA LEU A 73 0.34 7.87 7.54
C LEU A 73 0.08 9.25 8.15
N GLY A 74 -0.78 10.06 7.51
CA GLY A 74 -1.20 11.36 8.06
C GLY A 74 -2.05 11.26 9.33
N GLU A 75 -2.61 10.10 9.63
CA GLU A 75 -3.46 9.84 10.79
C GLU A 75 -2.69 9.25 11.99
N LEU A 76 -1.44 8.82 11.76
CA LEU A 76 -0.63 8.19 12.79
C LEU A 76 -0.33 9.14 13.95
N VAL A 77 -0.31 8.57 15.14
CA VAL A 77 0.12 9.22 16.37
C VAL A 77 1.28 8.44 17.02
N VAL A 78 1.99 9.09 17.92
CA VAL A 78 3.05 8.43 18.70
C VAL A 78 2.48 7.24 19.46
N GLY A 79 3.11 6.10 19.29
CA GLY A 79 2.68 4.81 19.84
C GLY A 79 2.04 3.87 18.84
N ASP A 80 1.59 4.38 17.69
CA ASP A 80 1.07 3.55 16.61
C ASP A 80 2.17 2.65 16.01
N THR A 81 1.71 1.59 15.34
CA THR A 81 2.58 0.61 14.70
C THR A 81 2.31 0.57 13.20
N VAL A 82 3.37 0.54 12.41
CA VAL A 82 3.33 0.43 10.94
C VAL A 82 3.99 -0.86 10.46
N ASN A 83 3.51 -1.41 9.35
CA ASN A 83 4.22 -2.46 8.62
C ASN A 83 5.46 -1.86 7.98
N VAL A 84 6.60 -2.58 8.03
CA VAL A 84 7.84 -2.12 7.41
C VAL A 84 8.45 -3.20 6.52
N GLU A 85 8.99 -2.75 5.39
CA GLU A 85 9.75 -3.55 4.44
C GLU A 85 10.87 -2.70 3.85
N ARG A 86 12.11 -3.22 3.82
CA ARG A 86 13.23 -2.58 3.12
C ARG A 86 13.12 -2.79 1.62
N ALA A 87 13.65 -1.86 0.84
CA ALA A 87 13.73 -2.02 -0.61
C ALA A 87 14.42 -3.34 -0.98
N ALA A 88 13.81 -4.06 -1.93
CA ALA A 88 14.31 -5.34 -2.42
C ALA A 88 15.63 -5.18 -3.17
N LYS A 89 16.52 -6.16 -3.01
CA LYS A 89 17.74 -6.33 -3.79
C LYS A 89 17.52 -7.29 -4.95
N PHE A 90 18.39 -7.27 -5.95
CA PHE A 90 18.26 -8.16 -7.12
C PHE A 90 18.35 -9.66 -6.78
N SER A 91 18.90 -10.02 -5.64
CA SER A 91 19.02 -11.41 -5.18
C SER A 91 17.88 -11.87 -4.28
N ASP A 92 16.94 -10.99 -3.94
CA ASP A 92 15.86 -11.31 -3.02
C ASP A 92 14.77 -12.16 -3.72
N GLU A 93 14.14 -13.03 -2.94
CA GLU A 93 12.97 -13.78 -3.39
C GLU A 93 11.74 -12.86 -3.49
N ILE A 94 11.04 -12.91 -4.60
CA ILE A 94 9.77 -12.18 -4.80
C ILE A 94 8.62 -13.10 -4.39
N GLY A 95 8.39 -13.22 -3.09
CA GLY A 95 7.33 -14.08 -2.54
C GLY A 95 5.91 -13.51 -2.69
N GLY A 96 5.79 -12.20 -2.97
CA GLY A 96 4.52 -11.51 -3.25
C GLY A 96 4.40 -11.11 -4.72
N HIS A 97 4.36 -9.80 -4.98
CA HIS A 97 4.47 -9.23 -6.33
C HIS A 97 5.35 -7.98 -6.29
N LEU A 98 5.79 -7.50 -7.45
CA LEU A 98 6.62 -6.30 -7.51
C LEU A 98 5.77 -5.06 -7.20
N MET A 99 6.09 -4.40 -6.09
CA MET A 99 5.44 -3.19 -5.62
C MET A 99 6.37 -1.99 -5.75
N SER A 100 5.81 -0.85 -6.09
CA SER A 100 6.56 0.41 -6.21
C SER A 100 6.73 1.13 -4.88
N GLY A 101 5.79 0.94 -3.97
CA GLY A 101 5.61 1.74 -2.76
C GLY A 101 4.83 3.03 -3.01
N HIS A 102 4.15 3.14 -4.15
CA HIS A 102 3.34 4.31 -4.51
C HIS A 102 1.87 4.06 -4.20
N ILE A 103 1.42 4.61 -3.09
CA ILE A 103 0.04 4.50 -2.66
C ILE A 103 -0.85 5.35 -3.57
N MET A 104 -1.90 4.74 -4.12
CA MET A 104 -2.86 5.43 -4.99
C MET A 104 -4.02 6.04 -4.22
N THR A 105 -4.46 5.35 -3.16
CA THR A 105 -5.61 5.73 -2.34
C THR A 105 -5.62 4.96 -1.04
N THR A 106 -6.67 5.14 -0.26
CA THR A 106 -6.96 4.29 0.90
C THR A 106 -8.29 3.56 0.72
N ALA A 107 -8.47 2.53 1.51
CA ALA A 107 -9.74 1.84 1.67
C ALA A 107 -10.09 1.69 3.14
N GLU A 108 -11.38 1.60 3.44
CA GLU A 108 -11.91 1.38 4.78
C GLU A 108 -12.20 -0.10 4.99
N VAL A 109 -11.87 -0.65 6.16
CA VAL A 109 -12.29 -1.98 6.60
C VAL A 109 -13.80 -1.96 6.81
N ALA A 110 -14.55 -2.52 5.84
CA ALA A 110 -16.02 -2.44 5.80
C ALA A 110 -16.71 -3.66 6.43
N LYS A 111 -16.06 -4.83 6.43
CA LYS A 111 -16.61 -6.06 7.01
C LYS A 111 -15.48 -7.03 7.34
N ILE A 112 -15.59 -7.72 8.44
CA ILE A 112 -14.66 -8.79 8.85
C ILE A 112 -15.51 -10.04 9.12
N VAL A 113 -15.10 -11.15 8.49
CA VAL A 113 -15.70 -12.48 8.74
C VAL A 113 -14.55 -13.39 9.20
N THR A 114 -14.67 -13.89 10.40
CA THR A 114 -13.66 -14.79 10.99
C THR A 114 -14.22 -16.20 11.05
N SER A 115 -13.44 -17.16 10.59
CA SER A 115 -13.66 -18.60 10.77
C SER A 115 -12.45 -19.19 11.50
N GLU A 116 -12.47 -20.50 11.77
CA GLU A 116 -11.43 -21.17 12.56
C GLU A 116 -10.00 -20.92 12.01
N ASN A 117 -9.82 -20.96 10.70
CA ASN A 117 -8.50 -20.86 10.04
C ASN A 117 -8.39 -19.75 8.99
N ASN A 118 -9.38 -18.85 8.90
CA ASN A 118 -9.41 -17.80 7.89
C ASN A 118 -10.06 -16.54 8.44
N ARG A 119 -9.50 -15.41 8.07
CA ARG A 119 -10.10 -14.09 8.29
C ARG A 119 -10.32 -13.42 6.94
N GLN A 120 -11.57 -13.33 6.49
CA GLN A 120 -11.94 -12.56 5.32
C GLN A 120 -12.16 -11.10 5.73
N ILE A 121 -11.50 -10.19 5.05
CA ILE A 121 -11.69 -8.75 5.26
C ILE A 121 -12.17 -8.12 3.96
N TRP A 122 -13.28 -7.40 4.05
CA TRP A 122 -13.82 -6.58 2.98
C TRP A 122 -13.37 -5.14 3.14
N PHE A 123 -12.90 -4.57 2.06
CA PHE A 123 -12.46 -3.19 1.97
C PHE A 123 -13.37 -2.39 1.06
N LYS A 124 -13.79 -1.20 1.50
CA LYS A 124 -14.51 -0.22 0.70
C LYS A 124 -13.52 0.83 0.20
N MET A 125 -13.38 0.94 -1.10
CA MET A 125 -12.48 1.90 -1.71
C MET A 125 -12.93 3.34 -1.43
N GLN A 126 -11.96 4.21 -1.10
CA GLN A 126 -12.20 5.64 -0.97
C GLN A 126 -12.49 6.26 -2.34
N ASP A 127 -11.81 5.79 -3.38
CA ASP A 127 -12.04 6.16 -4.77
C ASP A 127 -12.53 4.93 -5.56
N PRO A 128 -13.85 4.80 -5.83
CA PRO A 128 -14.39 3.68 -6.57
C PRO A 128 -13.95 3.62 -8.04
N SER A 129 -13.44 4.72 -8.62
CA SER A 129 -12.95 4.72 -10.01
C SER A 129 -11.75 3.79 -10.21
N LEU A 130 -11.00 3.52 -9.13
CA LEU A 130 -9.86 2.61 -9.13
C LEU A 130 -10.26 1.12 -9.07
N MET A 131 -11.54 0.81 -8.88
CA MET A 131 -12.01 -0.57 -8.89
C MET A 131 -11.75 -1.30 -10.22
N LYS A 132 -11.59 -0.57 -11.32
CA LYS A 132 -11.23 -1.13 -12.64
C LYS A 132 -9.89 -1.87 -12.66
N TYR A 133 -9.01 -1.59 -11.71
CA TYR A 133 -7.71 -2.26 -11.56
C TYR A 133 -7.76 -3.45 -10.60
N ILE A 134 -8.85 -3.64 -9.87
CA ILE A 134 -8.98 -4.68 -8.84
C ILE A 134 -9.70 -5.87 -9.44
N LEU A 135 -8.93 -6.87 -9.85
CA LEU A 135 -9.42 -8.05 -10.56
C LEU A 135 -9.45 -9.26 -9.63
N TYR A 136 -10.50 -10.08 -9.74
CA TYR A 136 -10.59 -11.36 -9.02
C TYR A 136 -9.35 -12.21 -9.28
N LYS A 137 -8.70 -12.69 -8.21
CA LYS A 137 -7.43 -13.44 -8.24
C LYS A 137 -6.21 -12.66 -8.74
N GLY A 138 -6.34 -11.35 -8.97
CA GLY A 138 -5.21 -10.45 -9.20
C GLY A 138 -4.47 -10.10 -7.90
N PHE A 139 -3.39 -9.35 -8.02
CA PHE A 139 -2.64 -8.83 -6.90
C PHE A 139 -3.16 -7.47 -6.43
N ILE A 140 -2.98 -7.20 -5.15
CA ILE A 140 -3.21 -5.88 -4.54
C ILE A 140 -2.26 -5.69 -3.37
N GLY A 141 -1.71 -4.47 -3.22
CA GLY A 141 -0.97 -4.05 -2.03
C GLY A 141 -1.88 -3.41 -0.99
N ILE A 142 -1.93 -3.96 0.22
CA ILE A 142 -2.71 -3.43 1.35
C ILE A 142 -1.78 -3.19 2.53
N ASP A 143 -1.60 -1.93 2.94
CA ASP A 143 -0.62 -1.54 3.98
C ASP A 143 0.76 -2.20 3.76
N GLY A 144 1.20 -2.33 2.49
CA GLY A 144 2.47 -2.95 2.10
C GLY A 144 2.46 -4.46 2.01
N ILE A 145 1.31 -5.10 2.18
CA ILE A 145 1.18 -6.56 2.11
C ILE A 145 0.67 -6.94 0.73
N SER A 146 1.41 -7.77 0.00
CA SER A 146 0.95 -8.39 -1.24
C SER A 146 -0.12 -9.42 -0.95
N LEU A 147 -1.31 -9.21 -1.47
CA LEU A 147 -2.45 -10.09 -1.25
C LEU A 147 -3.16 -10.45 -2.56
N THR A 148 -3.80 -11.60 -2.56
CA THR A 148 -4.67 -12.03 -3.65
C THR A 148 -6.07 -11.50 -3.44
N VAL A 149 -6.61 -10.84 -4.45
CA VAL A 149 -7.99 -10.33 -4.46
C VAL A 149 -8.98 -11.51 -4.49
N GLY A 150 -9.93 -11.49 -3.58
CA GLY A 150 -11.08 -12.41 -3.55
C GLY A 150 -12.24 -11.85 -4.36
N GLU A 151 -13.44 -11.85 -3.77
CA GLU A 151 -14.64 -11.31 -4.41
C GLU A 151 -14.53 -9.80 -4.62
N VAL A 152 -15.10 -9.31 -5.72
CA VAL A 152 -15.10 -7.90 -6.13
C VAL A 152 -16.53 -7.45 -6.42
N THR A 153 -16.88 -6.26 -5.97
CA THR A 153 -18.14 -5.56 -6.25
C THR A 153 -17.82 -4.16 -6.83
N PRO A 154 -18.78 -3.37 -7.28
CA PRO A 154 -18.50 -2.04 -7.84
C PRO A 154 -17.72 -1.07 -6.91
N THR A 155 -17.76 -1.27 -5.59
CA THR A 155 -17.12 -0.35 -4.62
C THR A 155 -16.29 -1.05 -3.56
N ARG A 156 -16.25 -2.38 -3.56
CA ARG A 156 -15.60 -3.19 -2.51
C ARG A 156 -14.92 -4.41 -3.09
N PHE A 157 -13.92 -4.88 -2.39
CA PHE A 157 -13.30 -6.17 -2.64
C PHE A 157 -12.94 -6.83 -1.31
N CYS A 158 -12.67 -8.12 -1.34
CA CYS A 158 -12.19 -8.82 -0.15
C CYS A 158 -10.85 -9.51 -0.37
N VAL A 159 -10.20 -9.82 0.73
CA VAL A 159 -9.03 -10.72 0.80
C VAL A 159 -9.24 -11.78 1.88
N HIS A 160 -8.53 -12.89 1.75
CA HIS A 160 -8.52 -13.97 2.72
C HIS A 160 -7.14 -14.05 3.36
N LEU A 161 -7.08 -13.94 4.68
CA LEU A 161 -5.83 -13.87 5.44
C LEU A 161 -5.61 -15.15 6.23
N ILE A 162 -4.42 -15.71 6.07
CA ILE A 162 -3.94 -16.84 6.86
C ILE A 162 -3.39 -16.36 8.22
N PRO A 163 -3.31 -17.22 9.24
CA PRO A 163 -2.83 -16.84 10.57
C PRO A 163 -1.47 -16.16 10.57
N GLU A 164 -0.53 -16.61 9.73
CA GLU A 164 0.82 -16.05 9.60
C GLU A 164 0.77 -14.55 9.24
N THR A 165 -0.03 -14.18 8.24
CA THR A 165 -0.19 -12.78 7.82
C THR A 165 -0.79 -11.91 8.94
N LEU A 166 -1.76 -12.46 9.68
CA LEU A 166 -2.39 -11.78 10.79
C LEU A 166 -1.42 -11.51 11.96
N GLN A 167 -0.49 -12.43 12.20
CA GLN A 167 0.49 -12.31 13.28
C GLN A 167 1.64 -11.36 12.95
N ARG A 168 2.10 -11.37 11.70
CA ARG A 168 3.27 -10.60 11.26
C ARG A 168 2.96 -9.18 10.84
N THR A 169 1.70 -8.82 10.66
CA THR A 169 1.31 -7.53 10.10
C THR A 169 0.25 -6.83 10.94
N THR A 170 0.10 -5.53 10.70
CA THR A 170 -0.92 -4.72 11.38
C THR A 170 -2.35 -5.09 10.99
N LEU A 171 -2.58 -5.89 9.92
CA LEU A 171 -3.93 -6.32 9.52
C LEU A 171 -4.62 -7.18 10.58
N GLY A 172 -3.85 -7.90 11.41
CA GLY A 172 -4.38 -8.67 12.53
C GLY A 172 -5.15 -7.83 13.56
N SER A 173 -4.73 -6.58 13.78
CA SER A 173 -5.31 -5.65 14.74
C SER A 173 -6.34 -4.68 14.15
N LYS A 174 -6.52 -4.64 12.82
CA LYS A 174 -7.47 -3.74 12.16
C LYS A 174 -8.92 -4.09 12.53
N LYS A 175 -9.71 -3.05 12.73
CA LYS A 175 -11.15 -3.11 13.08
C LYS A 175 -11.98 -2.42 11.99
N LEU A 176 -13.30 -2.58 12.06
CA LEU A 176 -14.22 -1.84 11.19
C LEU A 176 -13.98 -0.34 11.28
N GLY A 177 -14.00 0.33 10.13
CA GLY A 177 -13.74 1.76 9.99
C GLY A 177 -12.27 2.14 9.90
N HIS A 178 -11.32 1.25 10.25
CA HIS A 178 -9.91 1.56 10.07
C HIS A 178 -9.55 1.70 8.58
N ARG A 179 -8.67 2.64 8.27
CA ARG A 179 -8.16 2.87 6.92
C ARG A 179 -6.89 2.07 6.68
N VAL A 180 -6.73 1.62 5.44
CA VAL A 180 -5.53 0.95 4.93
C VAL A 180 -5.08 1.63 3.64
N ASN A 181 -3.78 1.65 3.39
CA ASN A 181 -3.21 2.12 2.14
C ASN A 181 -3.42 1.09 1.05
N ILE A 182 -3.75 1.54 -0.16
CA ILE A 182 -3.93 0.70 -1.33
C ILE A 182 -2.91 1.07 -2.40
N GLU A 183 -2.14 0.08 -2.80
CA GLU A 183 -1.31 0.12 -4.01
C GLU A 183 -1.91 -0.79 -5.07
N ILE A 184 -2.20 -0.24 -6.23
CA ILE A 184 -2.64 -0.99 -7.40
C ILE A 184 -1.42 -1.68 -8.03
N ASP A 185 -1.58 -2.92 -8.47
CA ASP A 185 -0.53 -3.61 -9.22
C ASP A 185 -0.14 -2.81 -10.46
N PRO A 186 1.12 -2.35 -10.58
CA PRO A 186 1.55 -1.49 -11.68
C PRO A 186 1.41 -2.14 -13.05
N GLN A 187 1.50 -3.46 -13.14
CA GLN A 187 1.33 -4.19 -14.42
C GLN A 187 -0.13 -4.17 -14.85
N THR A 188 -1.06 -4.46 -13.93
CA THR A 188 -2.50 -4.36 -14.19
C THR A 188 -2.88 -2.94 -14.59
N GLN A 189 -2.37 -1.92 -13.89
CA GLN A 189 -2.63 -0.52 -14.22
C GLN A 189 -2.14 -0.18 -15.63
N ALA A 190 -0.92 -0.52 -15.97
CA ALA A 190 -0.35 -0.22 -17.30
C ALA A 190 -1.17 -0.85 -18.43
N VAL A 191 -1.67 -2.07 -18.25
CA VAL A 191 -2.52 -2.76 -19.23
C VAL A 191 -3.86 -2.06 -19.37
N VAL A 192 -4.58 -1.84 -18.26
CA VAL A 192 -5.91 -1.24 -18.27
C VAL A 192 -5.87 0.16 -18.87
N ASP A 193 -4.96 1.03 -18.41
CA ASP A 193 -4.84 2.41 -18.89
C ASP A 193 -4.46 2.47 -20.36
N THR A 194 -3.62 1.54 -20.83
CA THR A 194 -3.23 1.48 -22.25
C THR A 194 -4.41 1.07 -23.11
N VAL A 195 -5.18 0.07 -22.72
CA VAL A 195 -6.38 -0.38 -23.45
C VAL A 195 -7.43 0.75 -23.49
N GLU A 196 -7.72 1.41 -22.38
CA GLU A 196 -8.66 2.54 -22.34
C GLU A 196 -8.24 3.66 -23.29
N ARG A 197 -6.96 4.05 -23.30
CA ARG A 197 -6.44 5.08 -24.23
C ARG A 197 -6.58 4.69 -25.70
N VAL A 198 -6.28 3.43 -26.03
CA VAL A 198 -6.41 2.95 -27.43
C VAL A 198 -7.86 2.94 -27.87
N LEU A 199 -8.78 2.50 -27.03
CA LEU A 199 -10.22 2.50 -27.32
C LEU A 199 -10.76 3.92 -27.52
N ALA A 200 -10.45 4.84 -26.61
CA ALA A 200 -10.83 6.24 -26.70
C ALA A 200 -10.31 6.91 -28.00
N ALA A 201 -9.06 6.63 -28.39
CA ALA A 201 -8.49 7.15 -29.64
C ALA A 201 -9.21 6.60 -30.89
N LYS A 202 -9.58 5.31 -30.89
CA LYS A 202 -10.36 4.72 -31.99
C LYS A 202 -11.78 5.30 -32.08
N GLU A 203 -12.46 5.48 -30.95
CA GLU A 203 -13.78 6.10 -30.91
C GLU A 203 -13.73 7.53 -31.47
N ALA A 204 -12.75 8.34 -31.05
CA ALA A 204 -12.58 9.70 -31.55
C ALA A 204 -12.29 9.73 -33.08
N ALA A 205 -11.51 8.79 -33.59
CA ALA A 205 -11.26 8.68 -35.02
C ALA A 205 -12.50 8.31 -35.85
N ILE A 206 -13.34 7.41 -35.33
CA ILE A 206 -14.61 7.02 -35.96
C ILE A 206 -15.58 8.21 -35.98
N ILE A 207 -15.73 8.92 -34.87
CA ILE A 207 -16.62 10.08 -34.79
C ILE A 207 -16.19 11.14 -35.84
N LYS A 208 -14.88 11.43 -35.90
CA LYS A 208 -14.36 12.40 -36.85
C LYS A 208 -14.62 11.98 -38.33
N ALA A 209 -14.46 10.70 -38.67
CA ALA A 209 -14.72 10.20 -40.00
C ALA A 209 -16.21 10.33 -40.38
N VAL A 210 -17.14 10.15 -39.42
CA VAL A 210 -18.58 10.30 -39.69
C VAL A 210 -19.01 11.78 -39.81
N GLU A 211 -18.31 12.70 -39.18
CA GLU A 211 -18.60 14.16 -39.27
C GLU A 211 -18.06 14.77 -40.59
N GLU A 212 -17.11 14.12 -41.25
CA GLU A 212 -16.49 14.56 -42.53
C GLU A 212 -17.24 14.01 -43.76
N GLU A 213 -18.23 13.11 -43.63
CA GLU A 213 -19.13 12.62 -44.69
C GLU A 213 -20.43 13.46 -44.78
#